data_fb2e1ef317fa0fecc71e4c04c842644a
#
_entry.id   fb2e1ef317fa0fecc71e4c04c842644a
#
_cell.length_a   1.000
_cell.length_b   1.000
_cell.length_c   1.000
_cell.angle_alpha   90.00
_cell.angle_beta   90.00
_cell.angle_gamma   90.00
#
_symmetry.space_group_name_H-M   'P 1'
#
loop_
_entity.id
_entity.type
_entity.pdbx_description
1 polymer ?
#
loop_
_entity_poly.entity_id
_entity_poly.type
_entity_poly.pdbx_seq_one_letter_code
_entity_poly.pdbx_strand_id
1 'polypeptide(L)'
;MGHLRKSTVYDLNHVVDNLRVLDKIEAYYQTGEQPEEAVRRTYLSSKKVMTIAGDKDQPMGLCGVIVNGVIWMVATDELFSTNKYKIQLIREGRKWIDNLLQKENVLYNSVYAENKSAIKWLKTLGFTFVKFNPEYGHMKKPFFEFVRIA
;
A
#
# COMPACT_ATOMS: atom_id res chain seq x y z
N MET A 1 -4.96 0.66 20.55
CA MET A 1 -5.00 -0.42 19.59
C MET A 1 -5.03 0.15 18.16
N GLY A 2 -4.20 -0.39 17.28
CA GLY A 2 -4.14 0.12 15.90
C GLY A 2 -5.41 -0.21 15.11
N HIS A 3 -5.73 0.63 14.14
CA HIS A 3 -6.96 0.50 13.34
C HIS A 3 -6.84 1.26 12.02
N LEU A 4 -7.77 0.97 11.11
CA LEU A 4 -7.97 1.76 9.91
C LEU A 4 -9.03 2.81 10.18
N ARG A 5 -8.77 4.04 9.75
CA ARG A 5 -9.71 5.15 9.86
C ARG A 5 -9.64 6.03 8.62
N LYS A 6 -10.59 6.94 8.48
CA LYS A 6 -10.60 7.90 7.39
C LYS A 6 -9.33 8.76 7.45
N SER A 7 -8.69 8.97 6.30
CA SER A 7 -7.45 9.73 6.21
C SER A 7 -7.69 11.24 6.24
N THR A 8 -6.70 11.97 6.74
CA THR A 8 -6.67 13.44 6.75
C THR A 8 -5.41 13.94 6.06
N VAL A 9 -5.37 15.24 5.74
CA VAL A 9 -4.18 15.87 5.15
C VAL A 9 -2.97 15.78 6.09
N TYR A 10 -3.22 15.87 7.40
CA TYR A 10 -2.17 15.69 8.39
C TYR A 10 -1.51 14.31 8.26
N ASP A 11 -2.34 13.28 8.10
CA ASP A 11 -1.85 11.91 7.94
C ASP A 11 -0.99 11.77 6.68
N LEU A 12 -1.46 12.35 5.57
CA LEU A 12 -0.71 12.35 4.32
C LEU A 12 0.66 12.97 4.50
N ASN A 13 0.72 14.15 5.11
CA ASN A 13 1.98 14.86 5.32
C ASN A 13 2.93 14.07 6.20
N HIS A 14 2.43 13.51 7.29
CA HIS A 14 3.25 12.72 8.20
C HIS A 14 3.84 11.49 7.52
N VAL A 15 3.02 10.74 6.80
CA VAL A 15 3.48 9.52 6.12
C VAL A 15 4.47 9.86 5.00
N VAL A 16 4.20 10.88 4.21
CA VAL A 16 5.09 11.31 3.14
C VAL A 16 6.46 11.72 3.70
N ASP A 17 6.49 12.45 4.81
CA ASP A 17 7.73 12.88 5.45
C ASP A 17 8.52 11.74 6.07
N ASN A 18 7.88 10.59 6.31
CA ASN A 18 8.48 9.45 7.01
C ASN A 18 8.36 8.13 6.24
N LEU A 19 8.32 8.17 4.93
CA LEU A 19 8.19 6.97 4.10
C LEU A 19 9.33 5.98 4.33
N ARG A 20 9.00 4.69 4.36
CA ARG A 20 9.98 3.61 4.37
C ARG A 20 10.87 3.71 3.12
N VAL A 21 12.14 3.33 3.26
CA VAL A 21 13.08 3.34 2.13
C VAL A 21 12.58 2.51 0.97
N LEU A 22 12.07 1.30 1.22
CA LEU A 22 11.55 0.44 0.16
C LEU A 22 10.34 1.04 -0.56
N ASP A 23 9.47 1.75 0.17
CA ASP A 23 8.32 2.41 -0.43
C ASP A 23 8.75 3.60 -1.32
N LYS A 24 9.79 4.33 -0.89
CA LYS A 24 10.38 5.39 -1.71
C LYS A 24 10.97 4.83 -3.00
N ILE A 25 11.74 3.76 -2.89
CA ILE A 25 12.38 3.12 -4.04
C ILE A 25 11.31 2.61 -5.01
N GLU A 26 10.30 1.92 -4.50
CA GLU A 26 9.23 1.37 -5.33
C GLU A 26 8.48 2.46 -6.09
N ALA A 27 8.11 3.54 -5.42
CA ALA A 27 7.41 4.65 -6.05
C ALA A 27 8.25 5.29 -7.16
N TYR A 28 9.53 5.52 -6.89
CA TYR A 28 10.44 6.08 -7.88
C TYR A 28 10.64 5.15 -9.08
N TYR A 29 10.84 3.87 -8.83
CA TYR A 29 11.06 2.89 -9.90
C TYR A 29 9.83 2.76 -10.80
N GLN A 30 8.64 2.82 -10.23
CA GLN A 30 7.40 2.73 -10.99
C GLN A 30 7.15 3.96 -11.85
N THR A 31 7.33 5.14 -11.30
CA THR A 31 6.83 6.38 -11.89
C THR A 31 7.91 7.29 -12.48
N GLY A 32 9.15 7.17 -12.01
CA GLY A 32 10.21 8.15 -12.32
C GLY A 32 10.05 9.47 -11.60
N GLU A 33 8.99 9.64 -10.81
CA GLU A 33 8.74 10.85 -10.02
C GLU A 33 9.42 10.75 -8.66
N GLN A 34 9.65 11.90 -8.01
CA GLN A 34 10.08 11.87 -6.62
C GLN A 34 9.02 11.15 -5.78
N PRO A 35 9.42 10.31 -4.82
CA PRO A 35 8.46 9.50 -4.05
C PRO A 35 7.35 10.32 -3.40
N GLU A 36 7.70 11.48 -2.84
CA GLU A 36 6.75 12.36 -2.16
C GLU A 36 5.66 12.83 -3.13
N GLU A 37 6.04 13.20 -4.34
CA GLU A 37 5.11 13.66 -5.38
C GLU A 37 4.24 12.52 -5.88
N ALA A 38 4.83 11.33 -6.08
CA ALA A 38 4.10 10.16 -6.53
C ALA A 38 3.02 9.76 -5.53
N VAL A 39 3.33 9.74 -4.25
CA VAL A 39 2.38 9.41 -3.19
C VAL A 39 1.26 10.44 -3.10
N ARG A 40 1.58 11.73 -3.15
CA ARG A 40 0.55 12.79 -3.11
C ARG A 40 -0.40 12.71 -4.30
N ARG A 41 0.13 12.46 -5.49
CA ARG A 41 -0.69 12.32 -6.69
C ARG A 41 -1.62 11.12 -6.58
N THR A 42 -1.10 9.99 -6.11
CA THR A 42 -1.89 8.78 -5.89
C THR A 42 -3.00 9.01 -4.87
N TYR A 43 -2.67 9.69 -3.77
CA TYR A 43 -3.65 10.05 -2.75
C TYR A 43 -4.81 10.85 -3.33
N LEU A 44 -4.50 11.89 -4.11
CA LEU A 44 -5.50 12.77 -4.70
C LEU A 44 -6.33 12.07 -5.78
N SER A 45 -5.77 11.06 -6.44
CA SER A 45 -6.46 10.30 -7.49
C SER A 45 -7.34 9.19 -6.94
N SER A 46 -7.25 8.90 -5.65
CA SER A 46 -7.93 7.75 -5.05
C SER A 46 -9.40 8.06 -4.75
N LYS A 47 -10.25 7.06 -4.96
CA LYS A 47 -11.67 7.12 -4.59
C LYS A 47 -11.84 7.10 -3.07
N LYS A 48 -10.96 6.39 -2.40
CA LYS A 48 -11.01 6.21 -0.95
C LYS A 48 -9.62 5.97 -0.42
N VAL A 49 -9.27 6.68 0.66
CA VAL A 49 -8.00 6.49 1.36
C VAL A 49 -8.28 6.29 2.85
N MET A 50 -7.64 5.26 3.41
CA MET A 50 -7.67 4.98 4.83
C MET A 50 -6.29 5.19 5.42
N THR A 51 -6.24 5.69 6.65
CA THR A 51 -5.02 5.79 7.43
C THR A 51 -4.88 4.53 8.31
N ILE A 52 -3.69 3.96 8.29
CA ILE A 52 -3.33 2.88 9.21
C ILE A 52 -2.79 3.56 10.45
N ALA A 53 -3.57 3.49 11.54
CA ALA A 53 -3.26 4.22 12.77
C ALA A 53 -2.76 3.28 13.87
N GLY A 54 -1.85 3.80 14.69
CA GLY A 54 -1.30 3.08 15.82
C GLY A 54 -2.11 3.26 17.11
N ASP A 55 -1.54 2.83 18.23
CA ASP A 55 -2.22 2.81 19.55
C ASP A 55 -2.62 4.20 20.03
N LYS A 56 -1.91 5.23 19.61
CA LYS A 56 -2.19 6.63 19.98
C LYS A 56 -2.85 7.38 18.83
N ASP A 57 -3.48 6.64 17.92
CA ASP A 57 -4.10 7.19 16.73
C ASP A 57 -3.11 7.88 15.77
N GLN A 58 -1.81 7.66 15.97
CA GLN A 58 -0.79 8.23 15.09
C GLN A 58 -0.79 7.53 13.72
N PRO A 59 -0.60 8.29 12.64
CA PRO A 59 -0.56 7.68 11.31
C PRO A 59 0.73 6.89 11.09
N MET A 60 0.59 5.63 10.68
CA MET A 60 1.73 4.75 10.38
C MET A 60 1.77 4.33 8.91
N GLY A 61 0.72 4.59 8.17
CA GLY A 61 0.63 4.25 6.77
C GLY A 61 -0.68 4.73 6.16
N LEU A 62 -0.75 4.61 4.85
CA LEU A 62 -1.93 4.95 4.05
C LEU A 62 -2.21 3.81 3.10
N CYS A 63 -3.49 3.52 2.89
CA CYS A 63 -3.89 2.58 1.85
C CYS A 63 -5.11 3.12 1.13
N GLY A 64 -5.23 2.81 -0.15
CA GLY A 64 -6.31 3.36 -0.95
C GLY A 64 -6.59 2.54 -2.20
N VAL A 65 -7.63 2.97 -2.91
CA VAL A 65 -8.03 2.37 -4.17
C VAL A 65 -8.31 3.48 -5.18
N ILE A 66 -7.74 3.32 -6.38
CA ILE A 66 -7.97 4.19 -7.52
C ILE A 66 -9.03 3.53 -8.41
N VAL A 67 -9.54 4.26 -9.37
CA VAL A 67 -10.50 3.77 -10.35
C VAL A 67 -10.03 2.44 -10.96
N ASN A 68 -10.96 1.51 -11.21
CA ASN A 68 -10.74 0.18 -11.79
C ASN A 68 -10.05 -0.82 -10.85
N GLY A 69 -10.03 -0.56 -9.55
CA GLY A 69 -9.53 -1.54 -8.59
C GLY A 69 -8.02 -1.53 -8.38
N VAL A 70 -7.32 -0.46 -8.77
CA VAL A 70 -5.90 -0.32 -8.48
C VAL A 70 -5.73 0.01 -7.00
N ILE A 71 -5.20 -0.95 -6.25
CA ILE A 71 -4.99 -0.84 -4.81
C ILE A 71 -3.54 -0.43 -4.52
N TRP A 72 -3.34 0.34 -3.46
CA TRP A 72 -2.00 0.77 -3.08
C TRP A 72 -1.86 0.93 -1.57
N MET A 73 -0.63 0.86 -1.10
CA MET A 73 -0.28 1.13 0.29
C MET A 73 1.12 1.69 0.38
N VAL A 74 1.32 2.65 1.27
CA VAL A 74 2.63 3.14 1.67
C VAL A 74 2.67 3.25 3.19
N ALA A 75 3.86 3.15 3.77
CA ALA A 75 4.01 3.10 5.21
C ALA A 75 5.27 3.79 5.72
N THR A 76 5.25 4.08 7.02
CA THR A 76 6.42 4.48 7.78
C THR A 76 7.09 3.23 8.37
N ASP A 77 8.31 3.37 8.86
CA ASP A 77 9.00 2.25 9.52
C ASP A 77 8.27 1.78 10.78
N GLU A 78 7.53 2.67 11.43
CA GLU A 78 6.81 2.36 12.66
C GLU A 78 5.80 1.21 12.46
N LEU A 79 5.14 1.15 11.30
CA LEU A 79 4.16 0.10 11.02
C LEU A 79 4.75 -1.30 11.16
N PHE A 80 6.01 -1.45 10.80
CA PHE A 80 6.70 -2.75 10.82
C PHE A 80 7.62 -2.91 12.02
N SER A 81 7.55 -2.00 12.99
CA SER A 81 8.44 -2.00 14.16
C SER A 81 8.10 -3.05 15.21
N THR A 82 6.83 -3.51 15.26
CA THR A 82 6.39 -4.51 16.23
C THR A 82 5.51 -5.57 15.55
N ASN A 83 5.49 -6.77 16.13
CA ASN A 83 4.59 -7.84 15.66
C ASN A 83 3.12 -7.46 15.90
N LYS A 84 2.83 -6.72 16.96
CA LYS A 84 1.48 -6.25 17.27
C LYS A 84 0.89 -5.47 16.10
N TYR A 85 1.62 -4.49 15.58
CA TYR A 85 1.15 -3.68 14.45
C TYR A 85 1.02 -4.50 13.17
N LYS A 86 1.95 -5.44 12.94
CA LYS A 86 1.87 -6.34 11.77
C LYS A 86 0.62 -7.21 11.81
N ILE A 87 0.29 -7.77 12.98
CA ILE A 87 -0.90 -8.60 13.17
C ILE A 87 -2.18 -7.78 12.96
N GLN A 88 -2.20 -6.56 13.51
CA GLN A 88 -3.34 -5.66 13.34
C GLN A 88 -3.53 -5.27 11.87
N LEU A 89 -2.43 -5.02 11.16
CA LEU A 89 -2.47 -4.70 9.73
C LEU A 89 -3.11 -5.84 8.93
N ILE A 90 -2.74 -7.08 9.22
CA ILE A 90 -3.32 -8.24 8.53
C ILE A 90 -4.81 -8.34 8.82
N ARG A 91 -5.22 -8.24 10.08
CA ARG A 91 -6.62 -8.35 10.49
C ARG A 91 -7.48 -7.24 9.87
N GLU A 92 -7.04 -6.00 10.02
CA GLU A 92 -7.78 -4.86 9.48
C GLU A 92 -7.72 -4.81 7.96
N GLY A 93 -6.59 -5.21 7.40
CA GLY A 93 -6.40 -5.30 5.95
C GLY A 93 -7.35 -6.29 5.31
N ARG A 94 -7.56 -7.46 5.92
CA ARG A 94 -8.51 -8.46 5.41
C ARG A 94 -9.92 -7.89 5.35
N LYS A 95 -10.36 -7.21 6.40
CA LYS A 95 -11.69 -6.58 6.43
C LYS A 95 -11.83 -5.53 5.34
N TRP A 96 -10.80 -4.70 5.19
CA TRP A 96 -10.80 -3.64 4.18
C TRP A 96 -10.87 -4.21 2.76
N ILE A 97 -10.06 -5.23 2.48
CA ILE A 97 -10.04 -5.90 1.18
C ILE A 97 -11.42 -6.53 0.90
N ASP A 98 -12.00 -7.23 1.85
CA ASP A 98 -13.31 -7.85 1.69
C ASP A 98 -14.39 -6.80 1.40
N ASN A 99 -14.35 -5.65 2.07
CA ASN A 99 -15.26 -4.55 1.79
C ASN A 99 -15.08 -3.99 0.38
N LEU A 100 -13.84 -3.82 -0.06
CA LEU A 100 -13.57 -3.33 -1.42
C LEU A 100 -14.06 -4.29 -2.49
N LEU A 101 -13.92 -5.60 -2.27
CA LEU A 101 -14.35 -6.63 -3.21
C LEU A 101 -15.86 -6.69 -3.38
N GLN A 102 -16.64 -6.09 -2.49
CA GLN A 102 -18.09 -5.96 -2.67
C GLN A 102 -18.44 -4.96 -3.77
N LYS A 103 -17.55 -4.01 -4.04
CA LYS A 103 -17.77 -2.96 -5.05
C LYS A 103 -16.87 -3.13 -6.27
N GLU A 104 -15.66 -3.62 -6.06
CA GLU A 104 -14.70 -3.85 -7.13
C GLU A 104 -14.68 -5.34 -7.45
N ASN A 105 -14.74 -5.70 -8.74
CA ASN A 105 -14.67 -7.11 -9.14
C ASN A 105 -13.26 -7.66 -9.00
N VAL A 106 -12.27 -6.81 -9.12
CA VAL A 106 -10.87 -7.19 -9.04
C VAL A 106 -10.06 -6.07 -8.39
N LEU A 107 -9.09 -6.46 -7.56
CA LEU A 107 -8.10 -5.55 -6.98
C LEU A 107 -6.73 -5.98 -7.48
N TYR A 108 -5.91 -5.04 -7.92
CA TYR A 108 -4.62 -5.37 -8.51
C TYR A 108 -3.63 -4.22 -8.41
N ASN A 109 -2.37 -4.55 -8.56
CA ASN A 109 -1.27 -3.61 -8.76
C ASN A 109 0.02 -4.41 -8.99
N SER A 110 1.16 -3.73 -8.96
CA SER A 110 2.48 -4.33 -9.05
C SER A 110 3.29 -3.96 -7.81
N VAL A 111 4.17 -4.87 -7.40
CA VAL A 111 5.05 -4.67 -6.23
C VAL A 111 6.49 -4.94 -6.64
N TYR A 112 7.42 -4.10 -6.16
CA TYR A 112 8.84 -4.27 -6.43
C TYR A 112 9.33 -5.63 -5.88
N ALA A 113 10.05 -6.38 -6.71
CA ALA A 113 10.44 -7.76 -6.37
C ALA A 113 11.30 -7.87 -5.12
N GLU A 114 12.05 -6.82 -4.76
CA GLU A 114 12.89 -6.81 -3.56
C GLU A 114 12.14 -6.36 -2.30
N ASN A 115 10.88 -5.93 -2.43
CA ASN A 115 10.05 -5.53 -1.30
C ASN A 115 9.43 -6.78 -0.65
N LYS A 116 10.26 -7.58 0.01
CA LYS A 116 9.88 -8.89 0.54
C LYS A 116 8.77 -8.82 1.59
N SER A 117 8.79 -7.81 2.44
CA SER A 117 7.77 -7.65 3.48
C SER A 117 6.40 -7.38 2.87
N ALA A 118 6.33 -6.55 1.83
CA ALA A 118 5.08 -6.27 1.14
C ALA A 118 4.55 -7.51 0.42
N ILE A 119 5.43 -8.28 -0.24
CA ILE A 119 5.06 -9.52 -0.93
C ILE A 119 4.47 -10.52 0.06
N LYS A 120 5.11 -10.70 1.21
CA LYS A 120 4.62 -11.61 2.25
C LYS A 120 3.25 -11.17 2.77
N TRP A 121 3.08 -9.88 3.01
CA TRP A 121 1.83 -9.30 3.48
C TRP A 121 0.71 -9.51 2.45
N LEU A 122 0.98 -9.24 1.17
CA LEU A 122 0.01 -9.43 0.10
C LEU A 122 -0.44 -10.88 -0.01
N LYS A 123 0.47 -11.84 0.10
CA LYS A 123 0.13 -13.27 0.11
C LYS A 123 -0.81 -13.60 1.27
N THR A 124 -0.52 -13.07 2.44
CA THR A 124 -1.34 -13.27 3.63
C THR A 124 -2.75 -12.70 3.46
N LEU A 125 -2.90 -11.62 2.69
CA LEU A 125 -4.20 -11.02 2.37
C LEU A 125 -4.93 -11.73 1.24
N GLY A 126 -4.38 -12.80 0.70
CA GLY A 126 -5.04 -13.61 -0.32
C GLY A 126 -4.79 -13.17 -1.76
N PHE A 127 -3.83 -12.31 -2.00
CA PHE A 127 -3.46 -11.95 -3.37
C PHE A 127 -2.66 -13.04 -4.05
N THR A 128 -2.88 -13.21 -5.35
CA THR A 128 -2.14 -14.13 -6.20
C THR A 128 -1.18 -13.36 -7.08
N PHE A 129 0.04 -13.86 -7.21
CA PHE A 129 1.06 -13.25 -8.07
C PHE A 129 0.97 -13.92 -9.43
N VAL A 130 0.56 -13.13 -10.45
CA VAL A 130 0.19 -13.67 -11.77
C VAL A 130 1.25 -13.44 -12.84
N LYS A 131 2.18 -12.52 -12.62
CA LYS A 131 3.21 -12.22 -13.61
C LYS A 131 4.44 -11.61 -12.97
N PHE A 132 5.62 -11.99 -13.48
CA PHE A 132 6.88 -11.36 -13.15
C PHE A 132 7.35 -10.52 -14.33
N ASN A 133 7.56 -9.23 -14.12
CA ASN A 133 8.07 -8.30 -15.12
C ASN A 133 9.49 -7.89 -14.74
N PRO A 134 10.53 -8.39 -15.44
CA PRO A 134 11.91 -8.04 -15.08
C PRO A 134 12.27 -6.58 -15.36
N GLU A 135 11.52 -5.91 -16.24
CA GLU A 135 11.77 -4.53 -16.65
C GLU A 135 10.49 -3.71 -16.61
N TYR A 136 9.91 -3.56 -15.40
CA TYR A 136 8.65 -2.86 -15.21
C TYR A 136 8.87 -1.41 -14.80
N GLY A 137 7.92 -0.56 -15.22
CA GLY A 137 7.87 0.82 -14.79
C GLY A 137 8.89 1.71 -15.49
N HIS A 138 8.97 2.95 -15.03
CA HIS A 138 9.81 3.98 -15.65
C HIS A 138 11.29 3.59 -15.63
N MET A 139 11.76 2.99 -14.54
CA MET A 139 13.17 2.64 -14.35
C MET A 139 13.52 1.22 -14.79
N LYS A 140 12.55 0.47 -15.35
CA LYS A 140 12.75 -0.90 -15.86
C LYS A 140 13.37 -1.82 -14.82
N LYS A 141 12.72 -1.94 -13.66
CA LYS A 141 13.14 -2.79 -12.55
C LYS A 141 12.21 -3.98 -12.38
N PRO A 142 12.65 -5.06 -11.68
CA PRO A 142 11.80 -6.25 -11.53
C PRO A 142 10.64 -6.02 -10.57
N PHE A 143 9.43 -6.30 -11.05
CA PHE A 143 8.19 -6.21 -10.28
C PHE A 143 7.34 -7.45 -10.50
N PHE A 144 6.52 -7.79 -9.51
CA PHE A 144 5.47 -8.80 -9.64
C PHE A 144 4.12 -8.11 -9.76
N GLU A 145 3.28 -8.60 -10.67
CA GLU A 145 1.87 -8.20 -10.70
C GLU A 145 1.09 -9.12 -9.77
N PHE A 146 0.21 -8.53 -8.96
CA PHE A 146 -0.64 -9.29 -8.06
C PHE A 146 -2.09 -8.91 -8.26
N VAL A 147 -2.99 -9.86 -7.96
CA VAL A 147 -4.42 -9.70 -8.19
C VAL A 147 -5.21 -10.45 -7.14
N ARG A 148 -6.37 -9.91 -6.80
CA ARG A 148 -7.38 -10.63 -6.04
C ARG A 148 -8.74 -10.41 -6.70
N ILE A 149 -9.43 -11.51 -6.99
CA ILE A 149 -10.73 -11.51 -7.65
C ILE A 149 -11.81 -11.76 -6.59
N ALA A 150 -12.92 -11.06 -6.73
CA ALA A 150 -14.06 -11.21 -5.82
C ALA A 150 -14.64 -12.63 -5.84
#